data_46c4190fa4b640f88f83fa57870f795a
#
_entry.id   46c4190fa4b640f88f83fa57870f795a
#
_cell.length_a   1.000
_cell.length_b   1.000
_cell.length_c   1.000
_cell.angle_alpha   90.00
_cell.angle_beta   90.00
_cell.angle_gamma   90.00
#
_symmetry.space_group_name_H-M   'P 1'
#
loop_
_entity.id
_entity.type
_entity.pdbx_description
1 polymer ?
#
loop_
_entity_poly.entity_id
_entity_poly.type
_entity_poly.pdbx_seq_one_letter_code
_entity_poly.pdbx_strand_id
1 'polypeptide(L)'
;MRSVLERMARAGHAPLHTRSPQDARVAYEAGAGVLEVPKATLARVEDLHIPARDGHAMAARLYAPSTDAGLPLLLYMHGGGFTIGSIATHDILCRELARLAGCMVVSLDYRLAPEHRFPAASNDAWDALQWLASHAETLRADPARLAVGGD
;
A
#
# COMPACT_ATOMS: atom_id res chain seq x y z
N MET A 1 13.18 16.08 -12.60
CA MET A 1 13.06 16.38 -11.15
C MET A 1 12.93 17.89 -10.87
N ARG A 2 13.84 18.76 -11.32
CA ARG A 2 13.78 20.24 -11.10
C ARG A 2 12.40 20.84 -11.48
N SER A 3 11.82 20.50 -12.63
CA SER A 3 10.52 20.99 -13.11
C SER A 3 9.32 20.53 -12.26
N VAL A 4 9.42 19.40 -11.54
CA VAL A 4 8.40 18.91 -10.62
C VAL A 4 8.40 19.75 -9.35
N LEU A 5 9.59 19.95 -8.76
CA LEU A 5 9.75 20.77 -7.56
C LEU A 5 9.32 22.23 -7.80
N GLU A 6 9.64 22.79 -8.99
CA GLU A 6 9.19 24.13 -9.37
C GLU A 6 7.67 24.23 -9.51
N ARG A 7 7.01 23.20 -10.05
CA ARG A 7 5.55 23.15 -10.13
C ARG A 7 4.91 23.03 -8.74
N MET A 8 5.46 22.18 -7.88
CA MET A 8 5.00 22.06 -6.49
C MET A 8 5.14 23.38 -5.73
N ALA A 9 6.28 24.06 -5.88
CA ALA A 9 6.50 25.37 -5.27
C ALA A 9 5.52 26.44 -5.77
N ARG A 10 5.21 26.45 -7.08
CA ARG A 10 4.23 27.39 -7.68
C ARG A 10 2.78 27.10 -7.25
N ALA A 11 2.45 25.85 -6.90
CA ALA A 11 1.12 25.49 -6.45
C ALA A 11 0.76 26.14 -5.10
N GLY A 12 1.77 26.63 -4.35
CA GLY A 12 1.54 27.42 -3.13
C GLY A 12 0.84 26.66 -1.98
N HIS A 13 0.81 25.33 -2.03
CA HIS A 13 0.17 24.54 -0.99
C HIS A 13 0.96 24.59 0.32
N ALA A 14 0.27 24.75 1.43
CA ALA A 14 0.88 24.68 2.76
C ALA A 14 1.55 23.30 2.94
N PRO A 15 2.78 23.24 3.49
CA PRO A 15 3.49 21.98 3.73
C PRO A 15 2.66 21.02 4.59
N LEU A 16 2.77 19.71 4.31
CA LEU A 16 1.99 18.69 5.01
C LEU A 16 2.18 18.71 6.53
N HIS A 17 3.41 18.97 6.99
CA HIS A 17 3.76 19.03 8.42
C HIS A 17 3.13 20.21 9.18
N THR A 18 2.55 21.19 8.48
CA THR A 18 1.84 22.32 9.09
C THR A 18 0.35 22.12 9.19
N ARG A 19 -0.17 20.97 8.70
CA ARG A 19 -1.58 20.63 8.67
C ARG A 19 -1.96 19.70 9.81
N SER A 20 -3.26 19.60 10.09
CA SER A 20 -3.75 18.49 10.90
C SER A 20 -3.47 17.15 10.20
N PRO A 21 -3.38 16.03 10.92
CA PRO A 21 -3.20 14.71 10.30
C PRO A 21 -4.26 14.41 9.25
N GLN A 22 -5.51 14.74 9.51
CA GLN A 22 -6.63 14.55 8.58
C GLN A 22 -6.50 15.39 7.31
N ASP A 23 -6.18 16.69 7.45
CA ASP A 23 -5.98 17.57 6.31
C ASP A 23 -4.74 17.16 5.50
N ALA A 24 -3.71 16.65 6.16
CA ALA A 24 -2.51 16.14 5.49
C ALA A 24 -2.83 14.89 4.66
N ARG A 25 -3.66 13.95 5.17
CA ARG A 25 -4.13 12.76 4.44
C ARG A 25 -4.91 13.16 3.18
N VAL A 26 -5.89 14.05 3.34
CA VAL A 26 -6.70 14.55 2.21
C VAL A 26 -5.81 15.22 1.15
N ALA A 27 -4.88 16.08 1.58
CA ALA A 27 -3.99 16.76 0.66
C ALA A 27 -3.01 15.81 -0.05
N TYR A 28 -2.50 14.80 0.66
CA TYR A 28 -1.62 13.79 0.10
C TYR A 28 -2.33 12.92 -0.92
N GLU A 29 -3.54 12.46 -0.61
CA GLU A 29 -4.37 11.66 -1.52
C GLU A 29 -4.74 12.44 -2.78
N ALA A 30 -5.14 13.71 -2.65
CA ALA A 30 -5.43 14.57 -3.79
C ALA A 30 -4.20 14.84 -4.67
N GLY A 31 -2.99 14.82 -4.10
CA GLY A 31 -1.73 15.02 -4.81
C GLY A 31 -1.16 13.76 -5.45
N ALA A 32 -1.49 12.59 -4.94
CA ALA A 32 -0.87 11.33 -5.36
C ALA A 32 -1.03 11.06 -6.87
N GLY A 33 -2.22 11.31 -7.44
CA GLY A 33 -2.49 11.04 -8.85
C GLY A 33 -1.94 12.06 -9.85
N VAL A 34 -1.37 13.19 -9.41
CA VAL A 34 -1.02 14.32 -10.31
C VAL A 34 0.18 14.01 -11.21
N LEU A 35 1.08 13.15 -10.78
CA LEU A 35 2.33 12.81 -11.49
C LEU A 35 2.38 11.35 -11.92
N GLU A 36 1.30 10.61 -11.73
CA GLU A 36 1.26 9.18 -11.97
C GLU A 36 1.11 8.84 -13.46
N VAL A 37 1.66 7.69 -13.82
CA VAL A 37 1.43 7.06 -15.12
C VAL A 37 0.03 6.45 -15.17
N PRO A 38 -0.51 6.14 -16.37
CA PRO A 38 -1.79 5.42 -16.47
C PRO A 38 -1.75 4.09 -15.70
N LYS A 39 -2.86 3.76 -15.06
CA LYS A 39 -2.99 2.51 -14.28
C LYS A 39 -2.78 1.29 -15.17
N ALA A 40 -1.83 0.43 -14.82
CA ALA A 40 -1.65 -0.83 -15.50
C ALA A 40 -2.87 -1.74 -15.31
N THR A 41 -3.31 -2.37 -16.41
CA THR A 41 -4.33 -3.42 -16.35
C THR A 41 -3.70 -4.71 -15.82
N LEU A 42 -4.32 -5.30 -14.82
CA LEU A 42 -3.91 -6.56 -14.22
C LEU A 42 -5.03 -7.59 -14.34
N ALA A 43 -4.68 -8.86 -14.26
CA ALA A 43 -5.64 -9.96 -14.33
C ALA A 43 -6.53 -10.03 -13.07
N ARG A 44 -5.98 -9.66 -11.90
CA ARG A 44 -6.73 -9.62 -10.64
C ARG A 44 -6.40 -8.34 -9.88
N VAL A 45 -7.43 -7.66 -9.41
CA VAL A 45 -7.35 -6.58 -8.40
C VAL A 45 -8.53 -6.79 -7.47
N GLU A 46 -8.25 -7.17 -6.23
CA GLU A 46 -9.26 -7.65 -5.29
C GLU A 46 -9.04 -7.02 -3.92
N ASP A 47 -10.12 -6.54 -3.30
CA ASP A 47 -10.05 -6.05 -1.93
C ASP A 47 -10.14 -7.24 -0.96
N LEU A 48 -9.30 -7.22 0.06
CA LEU A 48 -9.18 -8.23 1.11
C LEU A 48 -9.39 -7.59 2.48
N HIS A 49 -9.78 -8.43 3.44
CA HIS A 49 -9.77 -8.09 4.85
C HIS A 49 -8.87 -9.07 5.61
N ILE A 50 -7.85 -8.55 6.25
CA ILE A 50 -6.89 -9.34 7.01
C ILE A 50 -7.13 -9.08 8.50
N PRO A 51 -7.37 -10.11 9.32
CA PRO A 51 -7.60 -9.92 10.75
C PRO A 51 -6.29 -9.57 11.48
N ALA A 52 -6.30 -8.53 12.29
CA ALA A 52 -5.27 -8.25 13.26
C ALA A 52 -5.52 -9.05 14.56
N ARG A 53 -4.47 -9.22 15.37
CA ARG A 53 -4.51 -9.96 16.64
C ARG A 53 -5.52 -9.45 17.67
N ASP A 54 -5.90 -8.18 17.55
CA ASP A 54 -6.89 -7.51 18.41
C ASP A 54 -8.32 -7.55 17.83
N GLY A 55 -8.52 -8.28 16.73
CA GLY A 55 -9.82 -8.42 16.06
C GLY A 55 -10.17 -7.32 15.07
N HIS A 56 -9.29 -6.30 14.89
CA HIS A 56 -9.47 -5.30 13.85
C HIS A 56 -9.34 -5.95 12.45
N ALA A 57 -10.28 -5.64 11.55
CA ALA A 57 -10.21 -6.09 10.16
C ALA A 57 -9.47 -5.05 9.32
N MET A 58 -8.22 -5.34 9.00
CA MET A 58 -7.41 -4.46 8.16
C MET A 58 -7.80 -4.59 6.70
N ALA A 59 -8.05 -3.46 6.04
CA ALA A 59 -8.21 -3.46 4.59
C ALA A 59 -6.86 -3.75 3.90
N ALA A 60 -6.92 -4.52 2.82
CA ALA A 60 -5.76 -4.75 1.96
C ALA A 60 -6.24 -4.88 0.51
N ARG A 61 -5.36 -4.66 -0.44
CA ARG A 61 -5.66 -4.87 -1.86
C ARG A 61 -4.62 -5.74 -2.51
N LEU A 62 -5.10 -6.80 -3.15
CA LEU A 62 -4.30 -7.73 -3.92
C LEU A 62 -4.24 -7.28 -5.38
N TYR A 63 -3.05 -7.35 -5.96
CA TYR A 63 -2.76 -7.08 -7.35
C TYR A 63 -2.01 -8.28 -7.93
N ALA A 64 -2.53 -8.90 -9.01
CA ALA A 64 -1.86 -10.02 -9.66
C ALA A 64 -1.82 -9.82 -11.19
N PRO A 65 -0.65 -9.99 -11.82
CA PRO A 65 -0.48 -9.78 -13.25
C PRO A 65 -1.12 -10.88 -14.10
N SER A 66 -1.33 -12.07 -13.52
CA SER A 66 -1.99 -13.21 -14.17
C SER A 66 -2.90 -13.94 -13.19
N THR A 67 -3.69 -14.88 -13.69
CA THR A 67 -4.50 -15.81 -12.90
C THR A 67 -3.77 -17.12 -12.60
N ASP A 68 -2.50 -17.24 -12.92
CA ASP A 68 -1.70 -18.43 -12.67
C ASP A 68 -1.55 -18.69 -11.18
N ALA A 69 -1.40 -19.95 -10.81
CA ALA A 69 -1.07 -20.34 -9.45
C ALA A 69 0.45 -20.28 -9.22
N GLY A 70 0.84 -20.13 -7.95
CA GLY A 70 2.24 -20.15 -7.55
C GLY A 70 3.00 -18.87 -7.89
N LEU A 71 2.34 -17.71 -7.98
CA LEU A 71 3.03 -16.43 -8.10
C LEU A 71 3.81 -16.11 -6.81
N PRO A 72 5.01 -15.51 -6.89
CA PRO A 72 5.64 -14.91 -5.72
C PRO A 72 4.72 -13.87 -5.10
N LEU A 73 4.80 -13.67 -3.78
CA LEU A 73 3.96 -12.73 -3.04
C LEU A 73 4.81 -11.64 -2.37
N LEU A 74 4.46 -10.39 -2.58
CA LEU A 74 5.01 -9.22 -1.91
C LEU A 74 3.95 -8.59 -1.01
N LEU A 75 4.19 -8.55 0.31
CA LEU A 75 3.47 -7.66 1.21
C LEU A 75 4.08 -6.27 1.11
N TYR A 76 3.27 -5.29 0.71
CA TYR A 76 3.71 -3.91 0.53
C TYR A 76 3.07 -3.00 1.59
N MET A 77 3.92 -2.26 2.32
CA MET A 77 3.53 -1.23 3.28
C MET A 77 3.85 0.15 2.70
N HIS A 78 2.83 0.97 2.50
CA HIS A 78 2.99 2.31 1.93
C HIS A 78 3.74 3.25 2.86
N GLY A 79 4.47 4.24 2.30
CA GLY A 79 5.11 5.30 3.04
C GLY A 79 4.13 6.35 3.59
N GLY A 80 4.68 7.33 4.29
CA GLY A 80 3.86 8.42 4.84
C GLY A 80 4.08 8.68 6.33
N GLY A 81 5.20 8.20 6.91
CA GLY A 81 5.60 8.47 8.29
C GLY A 81 4.57 7.97 9.31
N PHE A 82 3.89 6.87 9.03
CA PHE A 82 2.82 6.28 9.84
C PHE A 82 1.61 7.20 10.10
N THR A 83 1.51 8.31 9.37
CA THR A 83 0.46 9.33 9.60
C THR A 83 -0.40 9.57 8.37
N ILE A 84 0.18 9.46 7.18
CA ILE A 84 -0.49 9.63 5.88
C ILE A 84 -0.23 8.40 4.99
N GLY A 85 -0.82 8.38 3.80
CA GLY A 85 -0.76 7.25 2.88
C GLY A 85 -1.97 6.34 2.99
N SER A 86 -2.21 5.57 1.95
CA SER A 86 -3.31 4.61 1.84
C SER A 86 -3.07 3.67 0.66
N ILE A 87 -3.90 2.63 0.52
CA ILE A 87 -3.95 1.80 -0.69
C ILE A 87 -4.15 2.67 -1.94
N ALA A 88 -5.00 3.70 -1.87
CA ALA A 88 -5.31 4.57 -3.00
C ALA A 88 -4.09 5.37 -3.47
N THR A 89 -3.29 5.90 -2.53
CA THR A 89 -2.10 6.71 -2.85
C THR A 89 -0.96 5.90 -3.46
N HIS A 90 -0.97 4.57 -3.32
CA HIS A 90 0.06 3.67 -3.83
C HIS A 90 -0.49 2.64 -4.85
N ASP A 91 -1.74 2.81 -5.31
CA ASP A 91 -2.39 1.87 -6.25
C ASP A 91 -1.57 1.68 -7.54
N ILE A 92 -1.09 2.77 -8.15
CA ILE A 92 -0.32 2.70 -9.40
C ILE A 92 1.04 2.05 -9.16
N LEU A 93 1.72 2.38 -8.08
CA LEU A 93 2.99 1.76 -7.73
C LEU A 93 2.85 0.25 -7.52
N CYS A 94 1.84 -0.18 -6.77
CA CYS A 94 1.59 -1.61 -6.54
C CYS A 94 1.22 -2.35 -7.83
N ARG A 95 0.45 -1.72 -8.73
CA ARG A 95 0.17 -2.28 -10.07
C ARG A 95 1.44 -2.46 -10.90
N GLU A 96 2.31 -1.45 -10.92
CA GLU A 96 3.57 -1.52 -11.67
C GLU A 96 4.54 -2.54 -11.05
N LEU A 97 4.62 -2.64 -9.73
CA LEU A 97 5.40 -3.69 -9.07
C LEU A 97 4.90 -5.08 -9.47
N ALA A 98 3.59 -5.32 -9.42
CA ALA A 98 3.00 -6.60 -9.82
C ALA A 98 3.30 -6.93 -11.29
N ARG A 99 3.10 -5.95 -12.18
CA ARG A 99 3.31 -6.12 -13.64
C ARG A 99 4.77 -6.37 -13.99
N LEU A 100 5.70 -5.57 -13.42
CA LEU A 100 7.12 -5.61 -13.78
C LEU A 100 7.86 -6.79 -13.16
N ALA A 101 7.52 -7.13 -11.92
CA ALA A 101 8.15 -8.24 -11.22
C ALA A 101 7.48 -9.60 -11.47
N GLY A 102 6.32 -9.62 -12.13
CA GLY A 102 5.57 -10.86 -12.34
C GLY A 102 5.15 -11.54 -11.04
N CYS A 103 4.86 -10.76 -10.01
CA CYS A 103 4.48 -11.24 -8.68
C CYS A 103 3.10 -10.72 -8.26
N MET A 104 2.52 -11.39 -7.29
CA MET A 104 1.36 -10.87 -6.57
C MET A 104 1.83 -9.82 -5.56
N VAL A 105 1.14 -8.69 -5.48
CA VAL A 105 1.38 -7.64 -4.48
C VAL A 105 0.14 -7.52 -3.62
N VAL A 106 0.31 -7.50 -2.30
CA VAL A 106 -0.76 -7.17 -1.35
C VAL A 106 -0.38 -5.89 -0.64
N SER A 107 -1.07 -4.79 -0.96
CA SER A 107 -0.93 -3.50 -0.30
C SER A 107 -1.80 -3.47 0.95
N LEU A 108 -1.19 -3.20 2.10
CA LEU A 108 -1.86 -3.17 3.39
C LEU A 108 -2.23 -1.74 3.79
N ASP A 109 -3.46 -1.56 4.26
CA ASP A 109 -3.92 -0.32 4.88
C ASP A 109 -3.77 -0.44 6.41
N TYR A 110 -2.53 -0.36 6.87
CA TYR A 110 -2.22 -0.46 8.29
C TYR A 110 -2.69 0.79 9.06
N ARG A 111 -3.02 0.64 10.32
CA ARG A 111 -3.52 1.72 11.19
C ARG A 111 -2.51 2.84 11.38
N LEU A 112 -2.97 4.08 11.24
CA LEU A 112 -2.14 5.28 11.24
C LEU A 112 -2.22 6.04 12.57
N ALA A 113 -1.13 6.73 12.90
CA ALA A 113 -1.07 7.72 13.97
C ALA A 113 -1.77 9.03 13.52
N PRO A 114 -2.25 9.85 14.43
CA PRO A 114 -2.17 9.72 15.91
C PRO A 114 -3.25 8.83 16.53
N GLU A 115 -4.24 8.37 15.76
CA GLU A 115 -5.35 7.56 16.25
C GLU A 115 -4.86 6.21 16.78
N HIS A 116 -3.92 5.62 16.07
CA HIS A 116 -3.29 4.34 16.41
C HIS A 116 -1.77 4.52 16.50
N ARG A 117 -1.30 4.82 17.72
CA ARG A 117 0.13 5.04 17.94
C ARG A 117 0.93 3.74 17.89
N PHE A 118 2.27 3.89 17.80
CA PHE A 118 3.18 2.76 17.94
C PHE A 118 2.79 1.91 19.18
N PRO A 119 2.76 0.57 19.06
CA PRO A 119 3.23 -0.23 17.93
C PRO A 119 2.13 -0.71 16.96
N ALA A 120 0.97 -0.03 16.84
CA ALA A 120 -0.17 -0.52 16.07
C ALA A 120 0.20 -0.89 14.61
N ALA A 121 0.80 0.03 13.86
CA ALA A 121 1.19 -0.21 12.47
C ALA A 121 2.19 -1.38 12.33
N SER A 122 3.15 -1.50 13.25
CA SER A 122 4.12 -2.60 13.25
C SER A 122 3.46 -3.94 13.55
N ASN A 123 2.50 -3.96 14.48
CA ASN A 123 1.72 -5.16 14.78
C ASN A 123 0.83 -5.55 13.60
N ASP A 124 0.19 -4.57 12.94
CA ASP A 124 -0.64 -4.80 11.76
C ASP A 124 0.16 -5.41 10.62
N ALA A 125 1.35 -4.86 10.34
CA ALA A 125 2.25 -5.40 9.31
C ALA A 125 2.69 -6.83 9.62
N TRP A 126 3.00 -7.12 10.89
CA TRP A 126 3.37 -8.46 11.33
C TRP A 126 2.21 -9.45 11.22
N ASP A 127 1.01 -9.06 11.66
CA ASP A 127 -0.18 -9.89 11.58
C ASP A 127 -0.56 -10.18 10.12
N ALA A 128 -0.46 -9.17 9.25
CA ALA A 128 -0.69 -9.34 7.82
C ALA A 128 0.33 -10.31 7.19
N LEU A 129 1.60 -10.23 7.57
CA LEU A 129 2.64 -11.15 7.09
C LEU A 129 2.32 -12.60 7.49
N GLN A 130 1.97 -12.83 8.76
CA GLN A 130 1.61 -14.17 9.26
C GLN A 130 0.37 -14.72 8.55
N TRP A 131 -0.65 -13.87 8.38
CA TRP A 131 -1.87 -14.26 7.69
C TRP A 131 -1.59 -14.64 6.22
N LEU A 132 -0.83 -13.81 5.50
CA LEU A 132 -0.46 -14.09 4.11
C LEU A 132 0.37 -15.36 3.97
N ALA A 133 1.30 -15.62 4.89
CA ALA A 133 2.09 -16.86 4.89
C ALA A 133 1.19 -18.10 5.05
N SER A 134 0.16 -18.02 5.90
CA SER A 134 -0.76 -19.14 6.13
C SER A 134 -1.86 -19.30 5.07
N HIS A 135 -2.13 -18.25 4.26
CA HIS A 135 -3.18 -18.23 3.25
C HIS A 135 -2.64 -18.14 1.81
N ALA A 136 -1.32 -18.25 1.61
CA ALA A 136 -0.69 -18.07 0.32
C ALA A 136 -1.29 -18.99 -0.76
N GLU A 137 -1.48 -20.27 -0.47
CA GLU A 137 -2.09 -21.24 -1.39
C GLU A 137 -3.54 -20.88 -1.75
N THR A 138 -4.34 -20.44 -0.77
CA THR A 138 -5.73 -19.98 -1.00
C THR A 138 -5.76 -18.77 -1.93
N LEU A 139 -4.78 -17.87 -1.81
CA LEU A 139 -4.63 -16.73 -2.70
C LEU A 139 -4.02 -17.12 -4.06
N ARG A 140 -3.59 -18.37 -4.23
CA ARG A 140 -2.87 -18.91 -5.40
C ARG A 140 -1.43 -18.39 -5.52
N ALA A 141 -0.83 -17.96 -4.41
CA ALA A 141 0.57 -17.58 -4.31
C ALA A 141 1.44 -18.79 -3.90
N ASP A 142 2.76 -18.64 -4.11
CA ASP A 142 3.75 -19.63 -3.67
C ASP A 142 4.18 -19.30 -2.23
N PRO A 143 3.88 -20.17 -1.24
CA PRO A 143 4.22 -19.92 0.15
C PRO A 143 5.75 -19.86 0.42
N ALA A 144 6.56 -20.43 -0.48
CA ALA A 144 8.02 -20.41 -0.36
C ALA A 144 8.65 -19.11 -0.89
N ARG A 145 7.88 -18.27 -1.58
CA ARG A 145 8.36 -17.03 -2.21
C ARG A 145 7.59 -15.82 -1.70
N LEU A 146 7.70 -15.55 -0.41
CA LEU A 146 7.11 -14.39 0.26
C LEU A 146 8.18 -13.35 0.55
N ALA A 147 7.90 -12.09 0.21
CA ALA A 147 8.74 -10.94 0.47
C ALA A 147 7.95 -9.82 1.14
N VAL A 148 8.65 -8.89 1.77
CA VAL A 148 8.09 -7.65 2.31
C VAL A 148 8.81 -6.45 1.72
N GLY A 149 8.10 -5.36 1.52
CA GLY A 149 8.64 -4.12 0.97
C GLY A 149 7.79 -2.92 1.36
N GLY A 150 8.33 -1.73 1.10
CA GLY A 150 7.68 -0.45 1.36
C GLY A 150 8.58 0.72 1.01
N ASP A 151 8.09 1.96 1.20
CA ASP A 151 8.79 3.22 0.95
C ASP A 151 8.75 4.19 2.14
#